data_88082fa4a01baf6fd4d97efd44bd22b9
#
_entry.id   88082fa4a01baf6fd4d97efd44bd22b9
#
_cell.length_a   1.000
_cell.length_b   1.000
_cell.length_c   1.000
_cell.angle_alpha   90.00
_cell.angle_beta   90.00
_cell.angle_gamma   90.00
#
_symmetry.space_group_name_H-M   'P 1'
#
loop_
_entity.id
_entity.type
_entity.pdbx_description
1 polymer ?
#
loop_
_entity_poly.entity_id
_entity_poly.type
_entity_poly.pdbx_seq_one_letter_code
_entity_poly.pdbx_strand_id
1 'polypeptide(L)'
;MLEVKIENKSGILVIEPIGRLDGLSSKQFLEDIDKQILKDSNQAILNLENLDYISSEGLRSILTTAKKTKSLGGKLVLCAPRDGVKEVLDISGFGQMLGVYETEAQAIESM
;
A
#
# COMPACT_ATOMS: atom_id res chain seq x y z
N MET A 1 13.91 -2.31 -9.50
CA MET A 1 12.81 -2.17 -10.43
C MET A 1 11.50 -2.53 -9.74
N LEU A 2 10.41 -1.86 -10.07
CA LEU A 2 9.11 -2.09 -9.44
C LEU A 2 8.05 -2.39 -10.50
N GLU A 3 7.26 -3.41 -10.26
CA GLU A 3 6.06 -3.71 -11.03
C GLU A 3 4.87 -3.51 -10.10
N VAL A 4 3.75 -3.02 -10.61
CA VAL A 4 2.56 -2.80 -9.78
C VAL A 4 1.36 -3.44 -10.45
N LYS A 5 0.67 -4.32 -9.72
CA LYS A 5 -0.60 -4.89 -10.15
C LYS A 5 -1.72 -4.20 -9.38
N ILE A 6 -2.77 -3.82 -10.07
CA ILE A 6 -3.92 -3.16 -9.44
C ILE A 6 -5.18 -3.86 -9.92
N GLU A 7 -6.00 -4.32 -8.97
CA GLU A 7 -7.29 -4.94 -9.25
C GLU A 7 -8.37 -4.25 -8.42
N ASN A 8 -9.57 -4.18 -8.97
CA ASN A 8 -10.74 -3.74 -8.21
C ASN A 8 -11.53 -4.99 -7.81
N LYS A 9 -11.62 -5.25 -6.50
CA LYS A 9 -12.35 -6.38 -5.96
C LYS A 9 -13.54 -5.85 -5.16
N SER A 10 -14.71 -5.82 -5.80
CA SER A 10 -15.96 -5.39 -5.15
C SER A 10 -15.86 -3.97 -4.56
N GLY A 11 -15.25 -3.05 -5.31
CA GLY A 11 -15.11 -1.66 -4.89
C GLY A 11 -13.87 -1.37 -4.07
N ILE A 12 -13.04 -2.38 -3.78
CA ILE A 12 -11.79 -2.21 -3.05
C ILE A 12 -10.63 -2.36 -4.03
N LEU A 13 -9.76 -1.35 -4.08
CA LEU A 13 -8.55 -1.45 -4.89
C LEU A 13 -7.52 -2.30 -4.16
N VAL A 14 -7.09 -3.39 -4.77
CA VAL A 14 -6.00 -4.21 -4.26
C VAL A 14 -4.78 -3.88 -5.09
N ILE A 15 -3.78 -3.30 -4.43
CA ILE A 15 -2.56 -2.82 -5.06
C ILE A 15 -1.41 -3.71 -4.61
N GLU A 16 -0.74 -4.34 -5.56
CA GLU A 16 0.38 -5.25 -5.27
C GLU A 16 1.65 -4.75 -5.91
N PRO A 17 2.53 -4.07 -5.15
CA PRO A 17 3.86 -3.73 -5.66
C PRO A 17 4.77 -4.95 -5.61
N ILE A 18 5.53 -5.18 -6.67
CA ILE A 18 6.39 -6.34 -6.81
C ILE A 18 7.82 -5.83 -7.05
N GLY A 19 8.75 -6.23 -6.18
CA GLY A 19 10.14 -5.88 -6.30
C GLY A 19 10.60 -4.90 -5.23
N ARG A 20 11.08 -3.73 -5.62
CA ARG A 20 11.69 -2.76 -4.70
C ARG A 20 10.97 -1.42 -4.79
N LEU A 21 10.47 -0.95 -3.66
CA LEU A 21 9.89 0.39 -3.55
C LEU A 21 10.92 1.31 -2.91
N ASP A 22 11.62 2.06 -3.73
CA ASP A 22 12.74 2.92 -3.33
C ASP A 22 12.60 4.33 -3.90
N GLY A 23 13.66 5.14 -3.78
CA GLY A 23 13.63 6.52 -4.25
C GLY A 23 13.39 6.67 -5.75
N LEU A 24 13.81 5.69 -6.55
CA LEU A 24 13.63 5.74 -8.01
C LEU A 24 12.21 5.34 -8.42
N SER A 25 11.60 4.39 -7.74
CA SER A 25 10.30 3.84 -8.12
C SER A 25 9.13 4.50 -7.40
N SER A 26 9.35 5.14 -6.26
CA SER A 26 8.26 5.65 -5.42
C SER A 26 7.44 6.75 -6.09
N LYS A 27 8.06 7.60 -6.90
CA LYS A 27 7.35 8.67 -7.60
C LYS A 27 6.36 8.11 -8.62
N GLN A 28 6.82 7.16 -9.43
CA GLN A 28 5.96 6.53 -10.44
C GLN A 28 4.86 5.73 -9.76
N PHE A 29 5.18 5.05 -8.66
CA PHE A 29 4.22 4.31 -7.86
C PHE A 29 3.08 5.22 -7.39
N LEU A 30 3.42 6.40 -6.84
CA LEU A 30 2.42 7.37 -6.39
C LEU A 30 1.53 7.86 -7.54
N GLU A 31 2.13 8.18 -8.68
CA GLU A 31 1.38 8.66 -9.82
C GLU A 31 0.38 7.62 -10.32
N ASP A 32 0.81 6.36 -10.40
CA ASP A 32 -0.04 5.27 -10.88
C ASP A 32 -1.21 5.03 -9.92
N ILE A 33 -0.95 5.05 -8.61
CA ILE A 33 -1.97 4.83 -7.60
C ILE A 33 -2.95 5.98 -7.54
N ASP A 34 -2.46 7.22 -7.59
CA ASP A 34 -3.32 8.41 -7.55
C ASP A 34 -4.37 8.38 -8.64
N LYS A 35 -3.98 7.99 -9.85
CA LYS A 35 -4.91 7.91 -10.97
C LYS A 35 -6.03 6.90 -10.68
N GLN A 36 -5.70 5.77 -10.11
CA GLN A 36 -6.67 4.72 -9.82
C GLN A 36 -7.59 5.08 -8.67
N ILE A 37 -7.03 5.64 -7.60
CA ILE A 37 -7.82 6.03 -6.43
C ILE A 37 -8.83 7.11 -6.78
N LEU A 38 -8.42 8.11 -7.54
CA LEU A 38 -9.33 9.17 -7.96
C LEU A 38 -10.42 8.66 -8.89
N LYS A 39 -10.11 7.62 -9.68
CA LYS A 39 -11.02 7.14 -10.72
C LYS A 39 -11.98 6.08 -10.20
N ASP A 40 -11.47 5.09 -9.44
CA ASP A 40 -12.21 3.87 -9.16
C ASP A 40 -12.67 3.70 -7.71
N SER A 41 -11.86 4.09 -6.74
CA SER A 41 -12.19 3.82 -5.34
C SER A 41 -11.36 4.64 -4.37
N ASN A 42 -11.94 4.92 -3.20
CA ASN A 42 -11.23 5.52 -2.07
C ASN A 42 -10.84 4.49 -1.02
N GLN A 43 -11.16 3.19 -1.23
CA GLN A 43 -10.76 2.12 -0.32
C GLN A 43 -9.71 1.27 -0.99
N ALA A 44 -8.57 1.09 -0.32
CA ALA A 44 -7.43 0.42 -0.91
C ALA A 44 -6.74 -0.52 0.07
N ILE A 45 -6.23 -1.62 -0.47
CA ILE A 45 -5.39 -2.57 0.23
C ILE A 45 -4.06 -2.61 -0.49
N LEU A 46 -2.97 -2.44 0.25
CA LEU A 46 -1.63 -2.59 -0.28
C LEU A 46 -1.11 -3.97 0.12
N ASN A 47 -1.07 -4.88 -0.84
CA ASN A 47 -0.58 -6.24 -0.62
C ASN A 47 0.92 -6.28 -0.83
N LEU A 48 1.66 -6.52 0.25
CA LEU A 48 3.12 -6.45 0.28
C LEU A 48 3.81 -7.81 0.12
N GLU A 49 3.04 -8.85 -0.22
CA GLU A 49 3.55 -10.22 -0.30
C GLU A 49 4.77 -10.36 -1.21
N ASN A 50 4.83 -9.60 -2.28
CA ASN A 50 5.91 -9.68 -3.26
C ASN A 50 6.82 -8.44 -3.26
N LEU A 51 6.75 -7.64 -2.22
CA LEU A 51 7.66 -6.51 -2.05
C LEU A 51 8.90 -6.97 -1.27
N ASP A 52 10.07 -6.86 -1.91
CA ASP A 52 11.33 -7.33 -1.35
C ASP A 52 12.01 -6.28 -0.48
N TYR A 53 11.77 -5.00 -0.75
CA TYR A 53 12.48 -3.91 -0.10
C TYR A 53 11.66 -2.63 -0.13
N ILE A 54 11.74 -1.86 0.95
CA ILE A 54 11.13 -0.54 1.02
C ILE A 54 12.11 0.46 1.64
N SER A 55 12.28 1.62 0.99
CA SER A 55 13.11 2.71 1.47
C SER A 55 12.29 3.74 2.24
N SER A 56 12.96 4.76 2.78
CA SER A 56 12.28 5.89 3.43
C SER A 56 11.34 6.61 2.47
N GLU A 57 11.75 6.77 1.21
CA GLU A 57 10.92 7.37 0.18
C GLU A 57 9.72 6.48 -0.15
N GLY A 58 9.93 5.16 -0.14
CA GLY A 58 8.85 4.20 -0.31
C GLY A 58 7.82 4.29 0.81
N LEU A 59 8.27 4.38 2.05
CA LEU A 59 7.38 4.58 3.20
C LEU A 59 6.60 5.88 3.07
N ARG A 60 7.26 6.95 2.64
CA ARG A 60 6.61 8.23 2.44
C ARG A 60 5.52 8.14 1.38
N SER A 61 5.75 7.38 0.31
CA SER A 61 4.76 7.18 -0.74
C SER A 61 3.53 6.45 -0.21
N ILE A 62 3.72 5.46 0.65
CA ILE A 62 2.60 4.77 1.32
C ILE A 62 1.83 5.74 2.21
N LEU A 63 2.51 6.57 2.98
CA LEU A 63 1.87 7.55 3.84
C LEU A 63 1.07 8.56 3.03
N THR A 64 1.62 9.03 1.92
CA THR A 64 0.93 9.95 1.01
C THR A 64 -0.36 9.33 0.48
N THR A 65 -0.30 8.06 0.08
CA THR A 65 -1.47 7.32 -0.38
C THR A 65 -2.52 7.18 0.73
N ALA A 66 -2.08 6.89 1.94
CA ALA A 66 -2.97 6.75 3.09
C ALA A 66 -3.71 8.07 3.38
N LYS A 67 -2.99 9.18 3.34
CA LYS A 67 -3.60 10.51 3.53
C LYS A 67 -4.60 10.83 2.44
N LYS A 68 -4.29 10.46 1.21
CA LYS A 68 -5.16 10.69 0.06
C LYS A 68 -6.48 9.92 0.20
N THR A 69 -6.41 8.63 0.50
CA THR A 69 -7.61 7.81 0.68
C THR A 69 -8.47 8.34 1.82
N LYS A 70 -7.84 8.74 2.91
CA LYS A 70 -8.55 9.30 4.06
C LYS A 70 -9.24 10.61 3.70
N SER A 71 -8.59 11.47 2.94
CA SER A 71 -9.17 12.74 2.51
C SER A 71 -10.39 12.56 1.61
N LEU A 72 -10.49 11.41 0.94
CA LEU A 72 -11.62 11.06 0.09
C LEU A 72 -12.70 10.26 0.82
N GLY A 73 -12.58 10.14 2.14
CA GLY A 73 -13.57 9.42 2.95
C GLY A 73 -13.35 7.92 3.05
N GLY A 74 -12.21 7.43 2.56
CA GLY A 74 -11.89 6.01 2.60
C GLY A 74 -10.74 5.69 3.53
N LYS A 75 -10.06 4.57 3.25
CA LYS A 75 -8.88 4.19 4.02
C LYS A 75 -7.96 3.28 3.22
N LEU A 76 -6.71 3.22 3.66
CA LEU A 76 -5.71 2.30 3.16
C LEU A 76 -5.30 1.36 4.29
N VAL A 77 -5.27 0.05 4.02
CA VAL A 77 -4.68 -0.93 4.93
C VAL A 77 -3.62 -1.72 4.20
N LEU A 78 -2.73 -2.36 4.95
CA LEU A 78 -1.61 -3.14 4.43
C LEU A 78 -1.83 -4.61 4.76
N CYS A 79 -1.30 -5.51 3.93
CA CYS A 79 -1.35 -6.93 4.26
C CYS A 79 -0.12 -7.68 3.77
N ALA A 80 0.15 -8.81 4.41
CA ALA A 80 1.15 -9.80 4.05
C ALA A 80 2.57 -9.24 3.87
N PRO A 81 3.08 -8.34 4.74
CA PRO A 81 4.45 -7.87 4.59
C PRO A 81 5.44 -9.01 4.88
N ARG A 82 6.50 -9.09 4.07
CA ARG A 82 7.63 -9.98 4.35
C ARG A 82 8.39 -9.47 5.56
N ASP A 83 9.16 -10.34 6.20
CA ASP A 83 9.84 -10.03 7.47
C ASP A 83 10.65 -8.73 7.43
N GLY A 84 11.44 -8.50 6.39
CA GLY A 84 12.25 -7.28 6.27
C GLY A 84 11.41 -6.02 6.12
N VAL A 85 10.36 -6.09 5.34
CA VAL A 85 9.43 -4.97 5.16
C VAL A 85 8.62 -4.74 6.43
N LYS A 86 8.17 -5.82 7.07
CA LYS A 86 7.43 -5.73 8.33
C LYS A 86 8.25 -5.06 9.42
N GLU A 87 9.55 -5.39 9.50
CA GLU A 87 10.45 -4.78 10.47
C GLU A 87 10.53 -3.27 10.26
N VAL A 88 10.66 -2.82 9.01
CA VAL A 88 10.69 -1.38 8.69
C VAL A 88 9.37 -0.71 9.07
N LEU A 89 8.24 -1.35 8.78
CA LEU A 89 6.93 -0.82 9.17
C LEU A 89 6.79 -0.70 10.69
N ASP A 90 7.26 -1.70 11.43
CA ASP A 90 7.19 -1.70 12.89
C ASP A 90 8.07 -0.60 13.50
N ILE A 91 9.31 -0.47 13.03
CA ILE A 91 10.25 0.53 13.53
C ILE A 91 9.76 1.95 13.23
N SER A 92 9.17 2.17 12.07
CA SER A 92 8.67 3.50 11.67
C SER A 92 7.35 3.87 12.33
N GLY A 93 6.67 2.93 12.98
CA GLY A 93 5.36 3.16 13.57
C GLY A 93 4.20 3.06 12.59
N PHE A 94 4.45 2.73 11.34
CA PHE A 94 3.40 2.64 10.32
C PHE A 94 2.40 1.53 10.62
N GLY A 95 2.85 0.43 11.22
CA GLY A 95 1.96 -0.65 11.60
C GLY A 95 0.91 -0.26 12.62
N GLN A 96 1.16 0.80 13.41
CA GLN A 96 0.20 1.33 14.37
C GLN A 96 -0.71 2.38 13.75
N MET A 97 -0.23 3.09 12.73
CA MET A 97 -1.02 4.11 12.03
C MET A 97 -1.99 3.52 11.03
N LEU A 98 -1.55 2.49 10.34
CA LEU A 98 -2.32 1.80 9.30
C LEU A 98 -2.58 0.37 9.74
N GLY A 99 -3.76 -0.17 9.46
CA GLY A 99 -4.02 -1.58 9.75
C GLY A 99 -3.08 -2.47 8.94
N VAL A 100 -2.44 -3.43 9.60
CA VAL A 100 -1.58 -4.43 8.95
C VAL A 100 -2.13 -5.81 9.25
N TYR A 101 -2.47 -6.54 8.20
CA TYR A 101 -3.10 -7.86 8.30
C TYR A 101 -2.18 -8.93 7.73
N GLU A 102 -2.30 -10.15 8.19
CA GLU A 102 -1.46 -11.24 7.71
C GLU A 102 -1.81 -11.66 6.29
N THR A 103 -3.08 -11.56 5.92
CA THR A 103 -3.56 -11.99 4.59
C THR A 103 -4.42 -10.92 3.95
N GLU A 104 -4.53 -11.01 2.61
CA GLU A 104 -5.42 -10.14 1.86
C GLU A 104 -6.88 -10.35 2.26
N ALA A 105 -7.28 -11.59 2.52
CA ALA A 105 -8.65 -11.90 2.96
C ALA A 105 -9.00 -11.18 4.25
N GLN A 106 -8.10 -11.17 5.23
CA GLN A 106 -8.31 -10.45 6.48
C GLN A 106 -8.39 -8.94 6.24
N ALA A 107 -7.57 -8.42 5.34
CA ALA A 107 -7.61 -7.00 4.98
C ALA A 107 -8.96 -6.63 4.36
N ILE A 108 -9.46 -7.46 3.46
CA ILE A 108 -10.77 -7.23 2.83
C ILE A 108 -11.88 -7.23 3.88
N GLU A 109 -11.85 -8.15 4.83
CA GLU A 109 -12.84 -8.21 5.89
C GLU A 109 -12.84 -6.97 6.78
N SER A 110 -11.72 -6.27 6.90
CA SER A 110 -11.59 -5.06 7.71
C SER A 110 -12.22 -3.82 7.08
N MET A 111 -12.53 -3.88 5.82
CA MET A 111 -13.03 -2.73 5.06
C MET A 111 -14.51 -2.43 5.24
#